data_9d5ee0d471648c8dabc6c106c5aad392
#
_entry.id   9d5ee0d471648c8dabc6c106c5aad392
#
_cell.length_a   1.000
_cell.length_b   1.000
_cell.length_c   1.000
_cell.angle_alpha   90.00
_cell.angle_beta   90.00
_cell.angle_gamma   90.00
#
_symmetry.space_group_name_H-M   'P 1'
#
loop_
_entity.id
_entity.type
_entity.pdbx_description
1 polymer ?
#
loop_
_entity_poly.entity_id
_entity_poly.type
_entity_poly.pdbx_seq_one_letter_code
_entity_poly.pdbx_strand_id
1 'polypeptide(L)'
;MNLRPEEISSVIKDEIKKYSTEFDVSDVGTVIQVADGIARIHGLEKAMQGELLEFPNEIYGMVLNLEEDNVGAVLLGDSSNINEGDTVKTTGNVATVPVGDAMLGRVVNALGQPIDGKGPIHTDKTRPVERVASGVISRKSVDTPLQTGIKAIDSMVPIGRGQRELIIGDRQTGKTAIA
;
A
#
# COMPACT_ATOMS: atom_id res chain seq x y z
N MET A 1 31.81 -42.26 -24.39
CA MET A 1 32.29 -40.85 -24.32
C MET A 1 32.64 -40.57 -22.86
N ASN A 2 33.91 -40.60 -22.48
CA ASN A 2 34.31 -40.29 -21.10
C ASN A 2 34.55 -38.79 -21.01
N LEU A 3 33.62 -38.07 -20.40
CA LEU A 3 33.81 -36.67 -20.06
C LEU A 3 34.89 -36.57 -18.98
N ARG A 4 35.88 -35.71 -19.18
CA ARG A 4 36.94 -35.47 -18.21
C ARG A 4 36.39 -34.70 -17.00
N PRO A 5 36.81 -34.96 -15.78
CA PRO A 5 36.32 -34.26 -14.57
C PRO A 5 36.44 -32.74 -14.64
N GLU A 6 37.39 -32.22 -15.40
CA GLU A 6 37.60 -30.78 -15.62
C GLU A 6 36.53 -30.16 -16.51
N GLU A 7 36.04 -30.90 -17.53
CA GLU A 7 34.96 -30.44 -18.42
C GLU A 7 33.61 -30.40 -17.70
N ILE A 8 33.37 -31.38 -16.83
CA ILE A 8 32.15 -31.39 -15.98
C ILE A 8 32.19 -30.21 -15.00
N SER A 9 33.34 -29.92 -14.41
CA SER A 9 33.51 -28.81 -13.46
C SER A 9 33.35 -27.44 -14.13
N SER A 10 33.77 -27.29 -15.41
CA SER A 10 33.59 -26.05 -16.15
C SER A 10 32.11 -25.82 -16.53
N VAL A 11 31.43 -26.87 -16.99
CA VAL A 11 29.99 -26.80 -17.34
C VAL A 11 29.13 -26.47 -16.11
N ILE A 12 29.44 -27.10 -14.97
CA ILE A 12 28.72 -26.80 -13.72
C ILE A 12 28.99 -25.36 -13.28
N LYS A 13 30.22 -24.86 -13.38
CA LYS A 13 30.54 -23.46 -13.06
C LYS A 13 29.86 -22.45 -13.98
N ASP A 14 29.74 -22.77 -15.27
CA ASP A 14 29.06 -21.88 -16.23
C ASP A 14 27.55 -21.93 -16.06
N GLU A 15 26.99 -23.07 -15.68
CA GLU A 15 25.56 -23.19 -15.35
C GLU A 15 25.22 -22.46 -14.03
N ILE A 16 26.07 -22.60 -13.01
CA ILE A 16 25.95 -21.84 -11.76
C ILE A 16 26.05 -20.33 -12.01
N LYS A 17 26.97 -19.88 -12.89
CA LYS A 17 27.03 -18.45 -13.27
C LYS A 17 25.81 -17.97 -14.01
N LYS A 18 25.23 -18.74 -14.90
CA LYS A 18 23.96 -18.40 -15.58
C LYS A 18 22.81 -18.30 -14.57
N TYR A 19 22.73 -19.22 -13.62
CA TYR A 19 21.74 -19.17 -12.55
C TYR A 19 21.89 -17.94 -11.64
N SER A 20 23.11 -17.47 -11.40
CA SER A 20 23.33 -16.27 -10.58
C SER A 20 23.12 -14.96 -11.32
N THR A 21 22.88 -14.98 -12.64
CA THR A 21 22.73 -13.76 -13.45
C THR A 21 21.26 -13.43 -13.76
N GLU A 22 20.32 -14.33 -13.48
CA GLU A 22 18.91 -14.12 -13.85
C GLU A 22 17.97 -13.71 -12.68
N PHE A 23 18.40 -13.82 -11.43
CA PHE A 23 17.63 -13.31 -10.28
C PHE A 23 18.59 -12.72 -9.26
N ASP A 24 18.47 -11.42 -9.04
CA ASP A 24 18.96 -10.81 -7.82
C ASP A 24 18.10 -11.38 -6.69
N VAL A 25 18.60 -12.35 -5.95
CA VAL A 25 17.90 -13.11 -4.90
C VAL A 25 17.33 -12.17 -3.81
N SER A 26 17.83 -10.94 -3.76
CA SER A 26 17.38 -9.91 -2.85
C SER A 26 16.02 -9.29 -3.21
N ASP A 27 15.55 -9.48 -4.43
CA ASP A 27 14.31 -8.86 -4.94
C ASP A 27 13.14 -9.84 -4.98
N VAL A 28 13.37 -11.10 -4.57
CA VAL A 28 12.37 -12.18 -4.60
C VAL A 28 12.28 -12.84 -3.22
N GLY A 29 11.07 -13.02 -2.72
CA GLY A 29 10.77 -13.72 -1.48
C GLY A 29 9.77 -14.83 -1.68
N THR A 30 9.58 -15.62 -0.63
CA THR A 30 8.63 -16.73 -0.59
C THR A 30 7.64 -16.53 0.54
N VAL A 31 6.36 -16.73 0.28
CA VAL A 31 5.31 -16.67 1.30
C VAL A 31 5.47 -17.83 2.28
N ILE A 32 5.63 -17.51 3.56
CA ILE A 32 5.71 -18.50 4.64
C ILE A 32 4.33 -18.79 5.21
N GLN A 33 3.49 -17.75 5.32
CA GLN A 33 2.18 -17.84 5.94
C GLN A 33 1.26 -16.78 5.36
N VAL A 34 -0.01 -17.12 5.16
CA VAL A 34 -1.08 -16.18 4.83
C VAL A 34 -2.25 -16.39 5.78
N ALA A 35 -2.68 -15.32 6.44
CA ALA A 35 -3.88 -15.34 7.30
C ALA A 35 -4.50 -13.94 7.38
N ASP A 36 -5.83 -13.86 7.31
CA ASP A 36 -6.60 -12.63 7.53
C ASP A 36 -6.14 -11.41 6.70
N GLY A 37 -5.73 -11.64 5.46
CA GLY A 37 -5.25 -10.58 4.57
C GLY A 37 -3.81 -10.10 4.85
N ILE A 38 -3.07 -10.84 5.69
CA ILE A 38 -1.66 -10.58 5.98
C ILE A 38 -0.83 -11.74 5.43
N ALA A 39 0.25 -11.42 4.73
CA ALA A 39 1.24 -12.38 4.29
C ALA A 39 2.57 -12.16 5.04
N ARG A 40 3.17 -13.24 5.52
CA ARG A 40 4.56 -13.28 5.98
C ARG A 40 5.42 -13.87 4.89
N ILE A 41 6.52 -13.21 4.59
CA ILE A 41 7.37 -13.50 3.44
C ILE A 41 8.80 -13.64 3.93
N HIS A 42 9.46 -14.74 3.56
CA HIS A 42 10.89 -14.95 3.80
C HIS A 42 11.70 -14.40 2.64
N GLY A 43 12.83 -13.82 2.92
CA GLY A 43 13.64 -13.08 1.94
C GLY A 43 13.24 -11.62 1.87
N LEU A 44 13.47 -10.98 0.72
CA LEU A 44 13.20 -9.55 0.49
C LEU A 44 14.03 -8.65 1.41
N GLU A 45 15.33 -8.95 1.56
CA GLU A 45 16.23 -8.22 2.47
C GLU A 45 16.33 -6.71 2.19
N LYS A 46 16.03 -6.28 0.95
CA LYS A 46 16.08 -4.88 0.54
C LYS A 46 14.71 -4.19 0.57
N ALA A 47 13.66 -4.89 0.97
CA ALA A 47 12.31 -4.31 1.02
C ALA A 47 12.25 -3.11 1.96
N MET A 48 11.53 -2.08 1.55
CA MET A 48 11.32 -0.87 2.33
C MET A 48 9.96 -0.87 3.01
N GLN A 49 9.85 -0.25 4.17
CA GLN A 49 8.55 -0.03 4.81
C GLN A 49 7.63 0.80 3.90
N GLY A 50 6.39 0.34 3.72
CA GLY A 50 5.44 0.97 2.80
C GLY A 50 5.64 0.62 1.34
N GLU A 51 6.60 -0.23 0.99
CA GLU A 51 6.81 -0.70 -0.37
C GLU A 51 5.68 -1.60 -0.85
N LEU A 52 5.35 -1.51 -2.13
CA LEU A 52 4.45 -2.45 -2.79
C LEU A 52 5.21 -3.71 -3.21
N LEU A 53 4.64 -4.85 -2.87
CA LEU A 53 5.08 -6.17 -3.29
C LEU A 53 4.09 -6.73 -4.31
N GLU A 54 4.60 -7.39 -5.33
CA GLU A 54 3.81 -8.09 -6.34
C GLU A 54 3.70 -9.57 -5.99
N PHE A 55 2.47 -10.02 -5.78
CA PHE A 55 2.10 -11.42 -5.56
C PHE A 55 1.58 -12.05 -6.85
N PRO A 56 1.42 -13.37 -6.91
CA PRO A 56 0.73 -14.03 -8.02
C PRO A 56 -0.68 -13.45 -8.26
N ASN A 57 -1.17 -13.60 -9.50
CA ASN A 57 -2.50 -13.15 -9.92
C ASN A 57 -2.72 -11.61 -9.84
N GLU A 58 -1.66 -10.83 -10.03
CA GLU A 58 -1.71 -9.35 -10.03
C GLU A 58 -2.22 -8.78 -8.69
N ILE A 59 -2.06 -9.51 -7.59
CA ILE A 59 -2.37 -9.04 -6.25
C ILE A 59 -1.16 -8.27 -5.72
N TYR A 60 -1.42 -7.13 -5.12
CA TYR A 60 -0.39 -6.32 -4.48
C TYR A 60 -0.51 -6.37 -2.96
N GLY A 61 0.62 -6.31 -2.29
CA GLY A 61 0.69 -6.14 -0.84
C GLY A 61 1.55 -4.95 -0.47
N MET A 62 1.29 -4.37 0.68
CA MET A 62 2.09 -3.26 1.21
C MET A 62 2.88 -3.75 2.43
N VAL A 63 4.17 -3.52 2.43
CA VAL A 63 5.06 -3.86 3.54
C VAL A 63 4.74 -2.98 4.75
N LEU A 64 4.36 -3.61 5.86
CA LEU A 64 4.11 -2.91 7.13
C LEU A 64 5.14 -3.23 8.22
N ASN A 65 5.66 -4.45 8.21
CA ASN A 65 6.61 -4.89 9.22
C ASN A 65 7.85 -5.50 8.59
N LEU A 66 9.00 -5.07 9.06
CA LEU A 66 10.31 -5.60 8.66
C LEU A 66 10.93 -6.24 9.90
N GLU A 67 11.06 -7.55 9.87
CA GLU A 67 11.72 -8.35 10.90
C GLU A 67 13.06 -8.87 10.36
N GLU A 68 13.88 -9.42 11.21
CA GLU A 68 15.22 -9.88 10.84
C GLU A 68 15.19 -10.98 9.75
N ASP A 69 14.22 -11.90 9.85
CA ASP A 69 14.11 -13.07 8.97
C ASP A 69 12.89 -13.03 8.04
N ASN A 70 12.00 -12.08 8.22
CA ASN A 70 10.76 -12.04 7.44
C ASN A 70 10.19 -10.63 7.27
N VAL A 71 9.36 -10.48 6.25
CA VAL A 71 8.63 -9.27 5.93
C VAL A 71 7.14 -9.52 6.09
N GLY A 72 6.45 -8.69 6.88
CA GLY A 72 5.00 -8.69 7.01
C GLY A 72 4.35 -7.70 6.05
N ALA A 73 3.48 -8.19 5.17
CA ALA A 73 2.75 -7.36 4.21
C ALA A 73 1.24 -7.53 4.35
N VAL A 74 0.52 -6.42 4.21
CA VAL A 74 -0.95 -6.43 4.10
C VAL A 74 -1.34 -6.57 2.64
N LEU A 75 -2.21 -7.51 2.33
CA LEU A 75 -2.69 -7.76 0.98
C LEU A 75 -3.77 -6.74 0.59
N LEU A 76 -3.63 -6.13 -0.57
CA LEU A 76 -4.55 -5.14 -1.13
C LEU A 76 -5.44 -5.78 -2.19
N GLY A 77 -6.12 -6.87 -1.83
CA GLY A 77 -6.98 -7.63 -2.73
C GLY A 77 -7.50 -8.89 -2.07
N ASP A 78 -8.09 -9.78 -2.88
CA ASP A 78 -8.56 -11.08 -2.41
C ASP A 78 -7.38 -12.03 -2.18
N SER A 79 -7.17 -12.40 -0.91
CA SER A 79 -6.08 -13.29 -0.49
C SER A 79 -6.35 -14.77 -0.71
N SER A 80 -7.54 -15.15 -1.17
CA SER A 80 -7.97 -16.56 -1.28
C SER A 80 -7.12 -17.39 -2.25
N ASN A 81 -6.44 -16.73 -3.18
CA ASN A 81 -5.60 -17.37 -4.21
C ASN A 81 -4.09 -17.29 -3.91
N ILE A 82 -3.70 -16.82 -2.73
CA ILE A 82 -2.30 -16.76 -2.32
C ILE A 82 -2.05 -17.91 -1.34
N ASN A 83 -1.02 -18.69 -1.62
CA ASN A 83 -0.66 -19.87 -0.86
C ASN A 83 0.74 -19.78 -0.27
N GLU A 84 0.98 -20.56 0.76
CA GLU A 84 2.33 -20.78 1.28
C GLU A 84 3.22 -21.39 0.18
N GLY A 85 4.43 -20.86 0.02
CA GLY A 85 5.35 -21.23 -1.03
C GLY A 85 5.28 -20.36 -2.30
N ASP A 86 4.29 -19.47 -2.40
CA ASP A 86 4.19 -18.56 -3.54
C ASP A 86 5.36 -17.57 -3.57
N THR A 87 5.75 -17.19 -4.78
CA THR A 87 6.83 -16.25 -5.02
C THR A 87 6.31 -14.81 -5.00
N VAL A 88 6.99 -13.94 -4.26
CA VAL A 88 6.69 -12.52 -4.14
C VAL A 88 7.86 -11.70 -4.62
N LYS A 89 7.60 -10.60 -5.33
CA LYS A 89 8.63 -9.69 -5.85
C LYS A 89 8.51 -8.31 -5.24
N THR A 90 9.66 -7.68 -4.97
CA THR A 90 9.71 -6.25 -4.67
C THR A 90 9.43 -5.42 -5.93
N THR A 91 8.78 -4.29 -5.78
CA THR A 91 8.58 -3.33 -6.88
C THR A 91 9.57 -2.18 -6.85
N GLY A 92 10.33 -2.04 -5.75
CA GLY A 92 11.22 -0.91 -5.50
C GLY A 92 10.49 0.42 -5.27
N ASN A 93 9.16 0.41 -5.20
CA ASN A 93 8.35 1.61 -5.08
C ASN A 93 7.49 1.60 -3.81
N VAL A 94 7.59 2.66 -3.04
CA VAL A 94 6.66 2.89 -1.91
C VAL A 94 5.25 3.11 -2.47
N ALA A 95 4.23 2.61 -1.76
CA ALA A 95 2.84 2.72 -2.17
C ALA A 95 2.43 4.17 -2.43
N THR A 96 2.13 4.47 -3.68
CA THR A 96 1.69 5.79 -4.14
C THR A 96 0.38 5.66 -4.92
N VAL A 97 -0.39 6.73 -4.92
CA VAL A 97 -1.62 6.82 -5.72
C VAL A 97 -1.54 8.00 -6.68
N PRO A 98 -2.12 7.87 -7.88
CA PRO A 98 -2.24 8.99 -8.81
C PRO A 98 -3.12 10.08 -8.21
N VAL A 99 -2.78 11.34 -8.46
CA VAL A 99 -3.53 12.51 -8.00
C VAL A 99 -3.65 13.56 -9.11
N GLY A 100 -4.57 14.50 -8.93
CA GLY A 100 -4.77 15.61 -9.85
C GLY A 100 -6.15 15.60 -10.51
N ASP A 101 -6.35 16.54 -11.42
CA ASP A 101 -7.66 16.77 -12.07
C ASP A 101 -8.14 15.58 -12.91
N ALA A 102 -7.21 14.75 -13.39
CA ALA A 102 -7.54 13.52 -14.13
C ALA A 102 -8.29 12.48 -13.28
N MET A 103 -8.27 12.63 -11.95
CA MET A 103 -9.00 11.75 -11.03
C MET A 103 -10.45 12.19 -10.79
N LEU A 104 -10.83 13.40 -11.19
CA LEU A 104 -12.18 13.91 -10.96
C LEU A 104 -13.20 13.10 -11.73
N GLY A 105 -14.26 12.65 -11.04
CA GLY A 105 -15.32 11.84 -11.63
C GLY A 105 -14.92 10.41 -12.02
N ARG A 106 -13.78 9.93 -11.54
CA ARG A 106 -13.30 8.56 -11.71
C ARG A 106 -13.55 7.73 -10.44
N VAL A 107 -13.73 6.43 -10.64
CA VAL A 107 -13.81 5.45 -9.54
C VAL A 107 -12.59 4.54 -9.66
N VAL A 108 -11.83 4.44 -8.56
CA VAL A 108 -10.57 3.71 -8.52
C VAL A 108 -10.53 2.78 -7.31
N ASN A 109 -9.67 1.76 -7.38
CA ASN A 109 -9.36 0.90 -6.24
C ASN A 109 -8.34 1.59 -5.29
N ALA A 110 -7.91 0.87 -4.23
CA ALA A 110 -6.95 1.38 -3.25
C ALA A 110 -5.58 1.75 -3.84
N LEU A 111 -5.21 1.19 -4.99
CA LEU A 111 -3.96 1.48 -5.71
C LEU A 111 -4.12 2.60 -6.74
N GLY A 112 -5.31 3.21 -6.85
CA GLY A 112 -5.59 4.24 -7.84
C GLY A 112 -5.84 3.72 -9.26
N GLN A 113 -6.02 2.41 -9.41
CA GLN A 113 -6.37 1.81 -10.69
C GLN A 113 -7.85 2.01 -10.99
N PRO A 114 -8.24 2.40 -12.22
CA PRO A 114 -9.62 2.67 -12.55
C PRO A 114 -10.46 1.39 -12.59
N ILE A 115 -11.62 1.42 -11.92
CA ILE A 115 -12.61 0.35 -11.89
C ILE A 115 -13.96 0.78 -12.48
N ASP A 116 -14.02 1.96 -13.09
CA ASP A 116 -15.22 2.57 -13.63
C ASP A 116 -15.48 2.29 -15.12
N GLY A 117 -14.63 1.48 -15.76
CA GLY A 117 -14.75 1.15 -17.18
C GLY A 117 -14.46 2.31 -18.15
N LYS A 118 -13.99 3.45 -17.66
CA LYS A 118 -13.70 4.64 -18.49
C LYS A 118 -12.26 4.70 -19.05
N GLY A 119 -11.55 3.58 -18.99
CA GLY A 119 -10.16 3.48 -19.47
C GLY A 119 -9.11 3.99 -18.50
N PRO A 120 -7.82 3.95 -18.87
CA PRO A 120 -6.72 4.31 -18.00
C PRO A 120 -6.73 5.79 -17.60
N ILE A 121 -6.14 6.10 -16.45
CA ILE A 121 -5.96 7.46 -15.95
C ILE A 121 -4.53 7.89 -16.24
N HIS A 122 -4.37 8.95 -17.02
CA HIS A 122 -3.07 9.51 -17.35
C HIS A 122 -2.79 10.72 -16.46
N THR A 123 -1.85 10.58 -15.54
CA THR A 123 -1.38 11.65 -14.68
C THR A 123 0.09 11.43 -14.34
N ASP A 124 0.87 12.49 -14.37
CA ASP A 124 2.29 12.48 -13.97
C ASP A 124 2.46 12.77 -12.47
N LYS A 125 1.35 13.05 -11.76
CA LYS A 125 1.37 13.40 -10.35
C LYS A 125 0.96 12.20 -9.51
N THR A 126 1.83 11.82 -8.57
CA THR A 126 1.55 10.80 -7.57
C THR A 126 1.74 11.32 -6.16
N ARG A 127 1.12 10.68 -5.20
CA ARG A 127 1.31 10.94 -3.76
C ARG A 127 1.51 9.64 -2.99
N PRO A 128 2.41 9.60 -2.01
CA PRO A 128 2.49 8.48 -1.09
C PRO A 128 1.17 8.29 -0.35
N VAL A 129 0.77 7.03 -0.17
CA VAL A 129 -0.42 6.65 0.60
C VAL A 129 -0.25 7.05 2.05
N GLU A 130 0.94 6.81 2.60
CA GLU A 130 1.27 7.22 3.97
C GLU A 130 2.06 8.53 3.98
N ARG A 131 1.65 9.45 4.85
CA ARG A 131 2.31 10.73 5.10
C ARG A 131 2.34 11.02 6.57
N VAL A 132 3.46 11.56 7.03
CA VAL A 132 3.54 12.15 8.35
C VAL A 132 2.62 13.38 8.41
N ALA A 133 1.71 13.40 9.39
CA ALA A 133 0.84 14.54 9.62
C ALA A 133 1.67 15.78 10.04
N SER A 134 1.22 16.96 9.60
CA SER A 134 1.86 18.21 10.02
C SER A 134 1.78 18.36 11.54
N GLY A 135 2.91 18.70 12.17
CA GLY A 135 3.00 18.94 13.61
C GLY A 135 2.24 20.18 14.08
N VAL A 136 2.07 20.32 15.38
CA VAL A 136 1.31 21.41 16.01
C VAL A 136 1.86 22.80 15.61
N ILE A 137 3.18 22.93 15.49
CA ILE A 137 3.83 24.21 15.16
C ILE A 137 3.51 24.67 13.73
N SER A 138 3.37 23.75 12.79
CA SER A 138 3.12 24.05 11.38
C SER A 138 1.64 24.25 11.04
N ARG A 139 0.73 23.96 11.99
CA ARG A 139 -0.72 24.12 11.79
C ARG A 139 -1.14 25.54 12.14
N LYS A 140 -1.94 26.12 11.24
CA LYS A 140 -2.64 27.38 11.54
C LYS A 140 -3.69 27.15 12.61
N SER A 141 -3.83 28.08 13.55
CA SER A 141 -4.92 28.09 14.52
C SER A 141 -6.27 28.19 13.82
N VAL A 142 -7.31 27.63 14.44
CA VAL A 142 -8.69 27.73 13.95
C VAL A 142 -9.17 29.17 14.14
N ASP A 143 -9.33 29.90 13.06
CA ASP A 143 -9.70 31.33 13.05
C ASP A 143 -10.87 31.67 12.13
N THR A 144 -11.36 30.70 11.39
CA THR A 144 -12.40 30.91 10.39
C THR A 144 -13.65 30.12 10.78
N PRO A 145 -14.82 30.76 10.97
CA PRO A 145 -16.06 30.07 11.34
C PRO A 145 -16.58 29.20 10.18
N LEU A 146 -17.12 28.04 10.54
CA LEU A 146 -17.92 27.19 9.68
C LEU A 146 -19.38 27.53 9.85
N GLN A 147 -20.00 28.08 8.83
CA GLN A 147 -21.43 28.32 8.83
C GLN A 147 -22.19 27.05 8.48
N THR A 148 -22.82 26.42 9.46
CA THR A 148 -23.57 25.17 9.30
C THR A 148 -24.98 25.41 8.76
N GLY A 149 -25.54 26.62 8.95
CA GLY A 149 -26.93 26.95 8.67
C GLY A 149 -27.92 26.49 9.74
N ILE A 150 -27.45 25.79 10.76
CA ILE A 150 -28.26 25.36 11.90
C ILE A 150 -28.18 26.42 12.98
N LYS A 151 -29.25 27.16 13.20
CA LYS A 151 -29.28 28.30 14.13
C LYS A 151 -28.76 27.98 15.53
N ALA A 152 -29.10 26.80 16.05
CA ALA A 152 -28.66 26.38 17.39
C ALA A 152 -27.15 26.18 17.48
N ILE A 153 -26.52 25.65 16.43
CA ILE A 153 -25.09 25.46 16.38
C ILE A 153 -24.39 26.78 16.15
N ASP A 154 -24.76 27.50 15.11
CA ASP A 154 -24.07 28.73 14.71
C ASP A 154 -24.15 29.83 15.78
N SER A 155 -25.20 29.85 16.60
CA SER A 155 -25.39 30.87 17.63
C SER A 155 -24.87 30.50 19.03
N MET A 156 -24.87 29.21 19.39
CA MET A 156 -24.55 28.79 20.75
C MET A 156 -23.26 27.98 20.85
N VAL A 157 -22.92 27.21 19.82
CA VAL A 157 -21.73 26.34 19.78
C VAL A 157 -21.04 26.50 18.42
N PRO A 158 -20.51 27.70 18.12
CA PRO A 158 -19.93 27.95 16.81
C PRO A 158 -18.73 27.03 16.54
N ILE A 159 -18.68 26.46 15.35
CA ILE A 159 -17.62 25.55 14.91
C ILE A 159 -16.67 26.30 14.00
N GLY A 160 -15.38 26.07 14.16
CA GLY A 160 -14.34 26.61 13.30
C GLY A 160 -13.87 25.62 12.25
N ARG A 161 -13.47 26.10 11.08
CA ARG A 161 -12.90 25.27 10.01
C ARG A 161 -11.58 24.65 10.46
N GLY A 162 -11.52 23.29 10.49
CA GLY A 162 -10.40 22.51 11.00
C GLY A 162 -10.52 22.11 12.48
N GLN A 163 -11.62 22.46 13.16
CA GLN A 163 -11.91 22.02 14.51
C GLN A 163 -12.30 20.54 14.54
N ARG A 164 -11.95 19.85 15.63
CA ARG A 164 -12.49 18.53 15.95
C ARG A 164 -13.71 18.70 16.82
N GLU A 165 -14.84 18.15 16.35
CA GLU A 165 -16.12 18.26 17.04
C GLU A 165 -16.66 16.85 17.34
N LEU A 166 -17.30 16.70 18.50
CA LEU A 166 -17.94 15.46 18.92
C LEU A 166 -19.47 15.62 18.86
N ILE A 167 -20.12 14.80 18.06
CA ILE A 167 -21.58 14.69 18.01
C ILE A 167 -21.97 13.39 18.73
N ILE A 168 -22.45 13.51 19.97
CA ILE A 168 -22.81 12.38 20.83
C ILE A 168 -24.31 12.36 21.12
N GLY A 169 -24.89 11.17 21.20
CA GLY A 169 -26.29 10.94 21.56
C GLY A 169 -26.65 9.47 21.39
N ASP A 170 -27.82 9.09 21.88
CA ASP A 170 -28.37 7.75 21.76
C ASP A 170 -28.71 7.35 20.32
N ARG A 171 -29.13 6.12 20.11
CA ARG A 171 -29.57 5.65 18.79
C ARG A 171 -30.75 6.51 18.29
N GLN A 172 -30.74 6.79 16.99
CA GLN A 172 -31.83 7.52 16.29
C GLN A 172 -32.10 8.95 16.77
N THR A 173 -31.15 9.60 17.44
CA THR A 173 -31.30 11.01 17.90
C THR A 173 -30.93 12.04 16.84
N GLY A 174 -30.69 11.63 15.59
CA GLY A 174 -30.41 12.55 14.49
C GLY A 174 -28.93 12.97 14.31
N LYS A 175 -27.99 12.28 14.95
CA LYS A 175 -26.55 12.60 14.82
C LYS A 175 -26.07 12.71 13.37
N THR A 176 -26.41 11.71 12.56
CA THR A 176 -26.03 11.67 11.14
C THR A 176 -26.76 12.73 10.30
N ALA A 177 -27.95 13.14 10.71
CA ALA A 177 -28.68 14.20 10.03
C ALA A 177 -28.09 15.58 10.27
N ILE A 178 -27.37 15.76 11.38
CA ILE A 178 -26.66 17.02 11.70
C ILE A 178 -25.31 17.05 10.95
N ALA A 179 -24.58 15.90 10.89
CA ALA A 179 -23.28 15.76 10.23
C ALA A 179 -23.40 15.75 8.71
#